data_6bf23115f46d1a7b60a9dfa1dcb398db
#
_entry.id   6bf23115f46d1a7b60a9dfa1dcb398db
#
_cell.length_a   1.000
_cell.length_b   1.000
_cell.length_c   1.000
_cell.angle_alpha   90.00
_cell.angle_beta   90.00
_cell.angle_gamma   90.00
#
_symmetry.space_group_name_H-M   'P 1'
#
loop_
_entity.id
_entity.type
_entity.pdbx_description
1 polymer ?
#
loop_
_entity_poly.entity_id
_entity_poly.type
_entity_poly.pdbx_seq_one_letter_code
_entity_poly.pdbx_strand_id
1 'polypeptide(L)'
;MATNLQIPPALKKRAEQIKVLLMDVDGTMTDGGVSLLSQTEEIALEIKTFDAHDGQGLTLAHTAGLRTGCITGRQSSALLRRAHEMYMEFIYMKQPLKMPAYEEIVQKTGVPESAVAYIGDDLPDIPVMRRAGLAVAVGNAVPEVKKTAHYTTKALAGHGAIRETIELILKSKGIWEAMIDKARA
;
A
#
# COMPACT_ATOMS: atom_id res chain seq x y z
N MET A 1 0.04 -5.27 -27.94
CA MET A 1 0.80 -3.99 -27.96
C MET A 1 0.67 -3.38 -26.57
N ALA A 2 1.74 -3.38 -25.77
CA ALA A 2 1.73 -2.76 -24.44
C ALA A 2 1.62 -1.25 -24.64
N THR A 3 0.50 -0.66 -24.24
CA THR A 3 0.34 0.79 -24.17
C THR A 3 1.36 1.32 -23.17
N ASN A 4 2.42 1.92 -23.69
CA ASN A 4 3.44 2.61 -22.92
C ASN A 4 2.75 3.85 -22.31
N LEU A 5 2.06 3.70 -21.19
CA LEU A 5 1.50 4.81 -20.42
C LEU A 5 2.69 5.67 -19.99
N GLN A 6 2.88 6.79 -20.66
CA GLN A 6 3.91 7.76 -20.25
C GLN A 6 3.56 8.27 -18.86
N ILE A 7 4.37 7.89 -17.88
CA ILE A 7 4.26 8.41 -16.51
C ILE A 7 4.60 9.90 -16.57
N PRO A 8 3.71 10.81 -16.08
CA PRO A 8 3.99 12.23 -16.06
C PRO A 8 5.31 12.53 -15.35
N PRO A 9 6.17 13.46 -15.86
CA PRO A 9 7.50 13.69 -15.33
C PRO A 9 7.52 14.01 -13.82
N ALA A 10 6.55 14.80 -13.34
CA ALA A 10 6.44 15.15 -11.92
C ALA A 10 6.13 13.91 -11.05
N LEU A 11 5.25 13.02 -11.52
CA LEU A 11 4.92 11.77 -10.84
C LEU A 11 6.11 10.80 -10.85
N LYS A 12 6.78 10.68 -11.99
CA LYS A 12 8.00 9.87 -12.14
C LYS A 12 9.07 10.29 -11.14
N LYS A 13 9.35 11.59 -11.04
CA LYS A 13 10.36 12.14 -10.11
C LYS A 13 10.04 11.80 -8.65
N ARG A 14 8.76 11.78 -8.25
CA ARG A 14 8.36 11.35 -6.89
C ARG A 14 8.58 9.85 -6.71
N ALA A 15 8.09 9.04 -7.65
CA ALA A 15 8.12 7.58 -7.56
C ALA A 15 9.56 7.01 -7.58
N GLU A 16 10.48 7.64 -8.31
CA GLU A 16 11.90 7.24 -8.34
C GLU A 16 12.58 7.29 -6.97
N GLN A 17 12.17 8.22 -6.10
CA GLN A 17 12.79 8.45 -4.79
C GLN A 17 12.31 7.48 -3.71
N ILE A 18 11.22 6.75 -3.94
CA ILE A 18 10.56 5.94 -2.92
C ILE A 18 11.45 4.76 -2.48
N LYS A 19 11.61 4.65 -1.17
CA LYS A 19 12.33 3.57 -0.48
C LYS A 19 11.43 2.78 0.46
N VAL A 20 10.34 3.41 0.93
CA VAL A 20 9.36 2.80 1.84
C VAL A 20 7.97 2.96 1.23
N LEU A 21 7.19 1.88 1.18
CA LEU A 21 5.78 1.88 0.78
C LEU A 21 4.93 1.47 1.98
N LEU A 22 4.12 2.38 2.45
CA LEU A 22 3.14 2.16 3.51
C LEU A 22 1.72 2.19 2.94
N MET A 23 0.80 1.48 3.57
CA MET A 23 -0.57 1.37 3.11
C MET A 23 -1.57 1.23 4.25
N ASP A 24 -2.80 1.66 4.02
CA ASP A 24 -3.94 1.21 4.79
C ASP A 24 -4.30 -0.25 4.46
N VAL A 25 -5.25 -0.82 5.18
CA VAL A 25 -5.66 -2.22 5.01
C VAL A 25 -7.09 -2.34 4.51
N ASP A 26 -8.06 -1.89 5.31
CA ASP A 26 -9.48 -2.07 5.01
C ASP A 26 -9.94 -1.01 4.01
N GLY A 27 -10.23 -1.40 2.78
CA GLY A 27 -10.49 -0.48 1.67
C GLY A 27 -9.25 -0.11 0.84
N THR A 28 -8.08 -0.70 1.16
CA THR A 28 -6.84 -0.54 0.39
C THR A 28 -6.24 -1.89 0.02
N MET A 29 -5.79 -2.72 0.99
CA MET A 29 -5.33 -4.09 0.77
C MET A 29 -6.49 -5.06 0.53
N THR A 30 -7.67 -4.75 1.09
CA THR A 30 -8.93 -5.46 0.88
C THR A 30 -9.90 -4.56 0.14
N ASP A 31 -11.03 -5.09 -0.30
CA ASP A 31 -12.13 -4.34 -0.93
C ASP A 31 -12.93 -3.44 0.03
N GLY A 32 -12.58 -3.46 1.34
CA GLY A 32 -13.27 -2.73 2.40
C GLY A 32 -14.44 -3.48 3.03
N GLY A 33 -14.81 -4.65 2.50
CA GLY A 33 -15.84 -5.51 3.07
C GLY A 33 -15.45 -6.05 4.46
N VAL A 34 -16.36 -5.98 5.42
CA VAL A 34 -16.21 -6.57 6.75
C VAL A 34 -17.07 -7.82 6.84
N SER A 35 -16.45 -8.99 6.79
CA SER A 35 -17.12 -10.29 6.88
C SER A 35 -16.85 -10.93 8.25
N LEU A 36 -17.93 -11.21 8.98
CA LEU A 36 -17.87 -11.82 10.30
C LEU A 36 -18.70 -13.11 10.29
N LEU A 37 -18.10 -14.19 10.79
CA LEU A 37 -18.79 -15.44 11.07
C LEU A 37 -19.00 -15.53 12.58
N SER A 38 -20.20 -15.22 13.05
CA SER A 38 -20.54 -15.29 14.47
C SER A 38 -20.75 -16.74 14.89
N GLN A 39 -20.01 -17.18 15.90
CA GLN A 39 -20.23 -18.47 16.58
C GLN A 39 -21.19 -18.30 17.78
N THR A 40 -21.07 -17.17 18.47
CA THR A 40 -21.95 -16.72 19.55
C THR A 40 -22.10 -15.19 19.46
N GLU A 41 -22.89 -14.56 20.34
CA GLU A 41 -22.98 -13.10 20.40
C GLU A 41 -21.64 -12.44 20.75
N GLU A 42 -20.77 -13.15 21.46
CA GLU A 42 -19.48 -12.62 21.94
C GLU A 42 -18.29 -13.04 21.06
N ILE A 43 -18.43 -14.11 20.26
CA ILE A 43 -17.33 -14.69 19.46
C ILE A 43 -17.68 -14.63 17.99
N ALA A 44 -16.89 -13.86 17.26
CA ALA A 44 -16.95 -13.79 15.79
C ALA A 44 -15.56 -14.03 15.18
N LEU A 45 -15.52 -14.81 14.12
CA LEU A 45 -14.34 -14.98 13.28
C LEU A 45 -14.36 -13.93 12.17
N GLU A 46 -13.26 -13.20 12.00
CA GLU A 46 -13.08 -12.27 10.90
C GLU A 46 -12.59 -13.03 9.66
N ILE A 47 -13.18 -12.74 8.51
CA ILE A 47 -12.72 -13.23 7.20
C ILE A 47 -12.24 -12.01 6.42
N LYS A 48 -10.98 -12.04 5.94
CA LYS A 48 -10.42 -11.03 5.03
C LYS A 48 -9.95 -11.67 3.74
N THR A 49 -10.31 -11.04 2.64
CA THR A 49 -9.86 -11.43 1.29
C THR A 49 -8.78 -10.46 0.83
N PHE A 50 -7.67 -11.01 0.37
CA PHE A 50 -6.54 -10.27 -0.18
C PHE A 50 -6.29 -10.70 -1.63
N ASP A 51 -5.95 -9.75 -2.48
CA ASP A 51 -5.63 -10.03 -3.88
C ASP A 51 -4.27 -10.72 -4.02
N ALA A 52 -4.21 -11.76 -4.86
CA ALA A 52 -2.97 -12.50 -5.11
C ALA A 52 -1.96 -11.68 -5.94
N HIS A 53 -2.43 -10.83 -6.86
CA HIS A 53 -1.54 -9.96 -7.63
C HIS A 53 -0.91 -8.86 -6.77
N ASP A 54 -1.65 -8.32 -5.79
CA ASP A 54 -1.11 -7.39 -4.81
C ASP A 54 -0.03 -8.07 -3.96
N GLY A 55 -0.26 -9.32 -3.52
CA GLY A 55 0.73 -10.12 -2.82
C GLY A 55 2.01 -10.35 -3.63
N GLN A 56 1.88 -10.72 -4.92
CA GLN A 56 3.02 -10.85 -5.82
C GLN A 56 3.72 -9.50 -6.05
N GLY A 57 2.96 -8.40 -6.12
CA GLY A 57 3.53 -7.05 -6.20
C GLY A 57 4.43 -6.74 -4.99
N LEU A 58 3.97 -7.05 -3.78
CA LEU A 58 4.75 -6.85 -2.55
C LEU A 58 6.03 -7.71 -2.53
N THR A 59 5.96 -8.95 -3.03
CA THR A 59 7.16 -9.78 -3.20
C THR A 59 8.17 -9.13 -4.15
N LEU A 60 7.71 -8.57 -5.28
CA LEU A 60 8.58 -7.84 -6.21
C LEU A 60 9.16 -6.56 -5.58
N ALA A 61 8.36 -5.81 -4.82
CA ALA A 61 8.81 -4.64 -4.09
C ALA A 61 9.93 -4.99 -3.12
N HIS A 62 9.75 -6.07 -2.34
CA HIS A 62 10.75 -6.57 -1.42
C HIS A 62 12.03 -7.01 -2.17
N THR A 63 11.91 -7.77 -3.26
CA THR A 63 13.04 -8.17 -4.12
C THR A 63 13.80 -6.96 -4.68
N ALA A 64 13.10 -5.85 -4.93
CA ALA A 64 13.69 -4.59 -5.39
C ALA A 64 14.29 -3.74 -4.26
N GLY A 65 14.26 -4.20 -3.01
CA GLY A 65 14.78 -3.49 -1.85
C GLY A 65 13.87 -2.40 -1.30
N LEU A 66 12.59 -2.38 -1.67
CA LEU A 66 11.59 -1.53 -1.03
C LEU A 66 11.19 -2.12 0.32
N ARG A 67 11.19 -1.31 1.36
CA ARG A 67 10.61 -1.66 2.67
C ARG A 67 9.12 -1.41 2.62
N THR A 68 8.33 -2.34 3.13
CA THR A 68 6.86 -2.25 3.07
C THR A 68 6.23 -2.37 4.46
N GLY A 69 5.03 -1.81 4.61
CA GLY A 69 4.29 -1.92 5.85
C GLY A 69 2.85 -1.43 5.73
N CYS A 70 2.08 -1.70 6.78
CA CYS A 70 0.69 -1.25 6.88
C CYS A 70 0.39 -0.56 8.22
N ILE A 71 -0.56 0.38 8.18
CA ILE A 71 -1.07 1.11 9.35
C ILE A 71 -2.60 1.05 9.30
N THR A 72 -3.23 0.34 10.23
CA THR A 72 -4.68 0.16 10.28
C THR A 72 -5.28 0.45 11.65
N GLY A 73 -6.48 0.98 11.69
CA GLY A 73 -7.26 1.20 12.93
C GLY A 73 -7.71 -0.08 13.60
N ARG A 74 -7.80 -1.19 12.87
CA ARG A 74 -8.35 -2.46 13.33
C ARG A 74 -7.27 -3.43 13.82
N GLN A 75 -7.66 -4.37 14.68
CA GLN A 75 -6.88 -5.56 15.04
C GLN A 75 -7.35 -6.71 14.16
N SER A 76 -6.43 -7.43 13.52
CA SER A 76 -6.76 -8.56 12.66
C SER A 76 -5.65 -9.61 12.67
N SER A 77 -5.99 -10.83 13.07
CA SER A 77 -5.06 -11.96 12.98
C SER A 77 -4.85 -12.43 11.54
N ALA A 78 -5.87 -12.30 10.69
CA ALA A 78 -5.79 -12.59 9.26
C ALA A 78 -4.80 -11.65 8.57
N LEU A 79 -4.86 -10.35 8.89
CA LEU A 79 -3.88 -9.37 8.41
C LEU A 79 -2.47 -9.73 8.87
N LEU A 80 -2.28 -10.00 10.17
CA LEU A 80 -0.96 -10.27 10.71
C LEU A 80 -0.29 -11.44 9.99
N ARG A 81 -1.03 -12.54 9.79
CA ARG A 81 -0.56 -13.70 9.02
C ARG A 81 -0.19 -13.29 7.59
N ARG A 82 -1.10 -12.60 6.89
CA ARG A 82 -0.89 -12.19 5.50
C ARG A 82 0.29 -11.24 5.34
N ALA A 83 0.45 -10.28 6.24
CA ALA A 83 1.56 -9.33 6.23
C ALA A 83 2.93 -10.03 6.40
N HIS A 84 3.01 -11.04 7.26
CA HIS A 84 4.23 -11.87 7.40
C HIS A 84 4.53 -12.66 6.13
N GLU A 85 3.53 -13.28 5.49
CA GLU A 85 3.69 -14.00 4.22
C GLU A 85 4.23 -13.10 3.10
N MET A 86 3.91 -11.79 3.15
CA MET A 86 4.35 -10.78 2.19
C MET A 86 5.62 -10.03 2.63
N TYR A 87 6.28 -10.47 3.68
CA TYR A 87 7.51 -9.89 4.22
C TYR A 87 7.38 -8.40 4.58
N MET A 88 6.20 -7.96 5.05
CA MET A 88 6.03 -6.60 5.53
C MET A 88 6.83 -6.37 6.79
N GLU A 89 7.64 -5.31 6.78
CA GLU A 89 8.50 -4.96 7.91
C GLU A 89 7.74 -4.21 9.02
N PHE A 90 6.78 -3.36 8.64
CA PHE A 90 6.04 -2.52 9.54
C PHE A 90 4.57 -2.94 9.58
N ILE A 91 4.11 -3.44 10.73
CA ILE A 91 2.72 -3.88 10.90
C ILE A 91 2.15 -3.18 12.13
N TYR A 92 1.44 -2.06 11.89
CA TYR A 92 0.86 -1.24 12.92
C TYR A 92 -0.67 -1.40 12.92
N MET A 93 -1.19 -2.09 13.91
CA MET A 93 -2.62 -2.30 14.14
C MET A 93 -3.12 -1.45 15.31
N LYS A 94 -4.44 -1.27 15.44
CA LYS A 94 -5.08 -0.44 16.49
C LYS A 94 -4.61 1.02 16.46
N GLN A 95 -4.41 1.57 15.26
CA GLN A 95 -3.99 2.95 15.05
C GLN A 95 -5.15 3.80 14.49
N PRO A 96 -6.12 4.23 15.31
CA PRO A 96 -7.21 5.09 14.84
C PRO A 96 -6.68 6.44 14.33
N LEU A 97 -5.58 6.92 14.90
CA LEU A 97 -4.79 8.03 14.39
C LEU A 97 -3.49 7.47 13.80
N LYS A 98 -3.33 7.56 12.48
CA LYS A 98 -2.21 6.92 11.76
C LYS A 98 -0.89 7.68 11.87
N MET A 99 -0.95 8.99 12.17
CA MET A 99 0.24 9.84 12.19
C MET A 99 1.33 9.39 13.17
N PRO A 100 1.04 9.02 14.43
CA PRO A 100 2.09 8.57 15.36
C PRO A 100 2.85 7.34 14.83
N ALA A 101 2.14 6.36 14.26
CA ALA A 101 2.76 5.18 13.65
C ALA A 101 3.60 5.55 12.43
N TYR A 102 3.11 6.45 11.58
CA TYR A 102 3.87 6.96 10.44
C TYR A 102 5.18 7.63 10.86
N GLU A 103 5.13 8.53 11.85
CA GLU A 103 6.31 9.24 12.36
C GLU A 103 7.33 8.27 12.97
N GLU A 104 6.88 7.28 13.71
CA GLU A 104 7.74 6.22 14.25
C GLU A 104 8.42 5.42 13.15
N ILE A 105 7.71 5.05 12.07
CA ILE A 105 8.28 4.35 10.93
C ILE A 105 9.31 5.21 10.22
N VAL A 106 9.03 6.49 9.97
CA VAL A 106 9.98 7.43 9.36
C VAL A 106 11.25 7.52 10.20
N GLN A 107 11.12 7.66 11.52
CA GLN A 107 12.24 7.69 12.45
C GLN A 107 13.06 6.38 12.41
N LYS A 108 12.40 5.22 12.49
CA LYS A 108 13.06 3.90 12.44
C LYS A 108 13.77 3.63 11.12
N THR A 109 13.22 4.12 10.01
CA THR A 109 13.81 3.91 8.68
C THR A 109 14.98 4.85 8.42
N GLY A 110 14.99 6.02 9.03
CA GLY A 110 15.97 7.08 8.78
C GLY A 110 15.86 7.70 7.38
N VAL A 111 14.81 7.40 6.61
CA VAL A 111 14.59 8.00 5.30
C VAL A 111 13.80 9.32 5.42
N PRO A 112 14.02 10.29 4.53
CA PRO A 112 13.18 11.48 4.51
C PRO A 112 11.76 11.13 4.07
N GLU A 113 10.77 11.89 4.50
CA GLU A 113 9.36 11.70 4.13
C GLU A 113 9.14 11.73 2.61
N SER A 114 10.00 12.47 1.88
CA SER A 114 9.99 12.46 0.40
C SER A 114 10.29 11.10 -0.22
N ALA A 115 10.89 10.18 0.54
CA ALA A 115 11.19 8.82 0.10
C ALA A 115 10.16 7.78 0.60
N VAL A 116 9.05 8.23 1.19
CA VAL A 116 7.93 7.39 1.65
C VAL A 116 6.76 7.54 0.69
N ALA A 117 6.20 6.43 0.22
CA ALA A 117 4.90 6.38 -0.43
C ALA A 117 3.84 5.92 0.57
N TYR A 118 2.64 6.47 0.46
CA TYR A 118 1.48 6.01 1.22
C TYR A 118 0.29 5.83 0.30
N ILE A 119 -0.37 4.66 0.39
CA ILE A 119 -1.59 4.35 -0.34
C ILE A 119 -2.75 4.18 0.64
N GLY A 120 -3.89 4.83 0.35
CA GLY A 120 -5.08 4.82 1.19
C GLY A 120 -6.35 5.08 0.41
N ASP A 121 -7.49 5.02 1.11
CA ASP A 121 -8.83 5.11 0.52
C ASP A 121 -9.78 6.06 1.26
N ASP A 122 -9.58 6.33 2.56
CA ASP A 122 -10.55 7.06 3.36
C ASP A 122 -9.90 8.19 4.21
N LEU A 123 -10.74 9.00 4.84
CA LEU A 123 -10.38 10.23 5.57
C LEU A 123 -9.23 10.07 6.58
N PRO A 124 -9.12 8.95 7.34
CA PRO A 124 -8.00 8.74 8.27
C PRO A 124 -6.62 8.69 7.61
N ASP A 125 -6.55 8.47 6.28
CA ASP A 125 -5.30 8.41 5.52
C ASP A 125 -4.76 9.79 5.16
N ILE A 126 -5.63 10.78 5.05
CA ILE A 126 -5.30 12.12 4.54
C ILE A 126 -4.13 12.76 5.31
N PRO A 127 -4.05 12.72 6.65
CA PRO A 127 -2.93 13.31 7.37
C PRO A 127 -1.58 12.73 6.95
N VAL A 128 -1.49 11.40 6.78
CA VAL A 128 -0.28 10.72 6.33
C VAL A 128 0.02 11.03 4.86
N MET A 129 -0.99 10.99 3.99
CA MET A 129 -0.85 11.27 2.56
C MET A 129 -0.29 12.67 2.29
N ARG A 130 -0.66 13.67 3.11
CA ARG A 130 -0.14 15.04 3.00
C ARG A 130 1.35 15.17 3.33
N ARG A 131 1.90 14.26 4.10
CA ARG A 131 3.32 14.22 4.50
C ARG A 131 4.16 13.36 3.56
N ALA A 132 3.56 12.30 3.01
CA ALA A 132 4.27 11.34 2.16
C ALA A 132 4.77 11.97 0.85
N GLY A 133 5.98 11.58 0.43
CA GLY A 133 6.56 12.01 -0.84
C GLY A 133 5.76 11.59 -2.07
N LEU A 134 5.09 10.41 -1.98
CA LEU A 134 4.16 9.92 -2.98
C LEU A 134 2.87 9.46 -2.29
N ALA A 135 1.82 10.27 -2.38
CA ALA A 135 0.47 9.92 -1.93
C ALA A 135 -0.29 9.25 -3.08
N VAL A 136 -0.86 8.07 -2.82
CA VAL A 136 -1.64 7.29 -3.79
C VAL A 136 -3.04 7.03 -3.24
N ALA A 137 -4.06 7.27 -4.04
CA ALA A 137 -5.43 6.89 -3.77
C ALA A 137 -5.78 5.62 -4.57
N VAL A 138 -6.48 4.66 -3.96
CA VAL A 138 -7.05 3.54 -4.72
C VAL A 138 -8.20 4.03 -5.61
N GLY A 139 -8.52 3.28 -6.68
CA GLY A 139 -9.49 3.70 -7.70
C GLY A 139 -10.89 4.03 -7.16
N ASN A 140 -11.32 3.37 -6.09
CA ASN A 140 -12.60 3.60 -5.40
C ASN A 140 -12.49 4.39 -4.09
N ALA A 141 -11.33 5.03 -3.82
CA ALA A 141 -11.18 5.92 -2.66
C ALA A 141 -12.21 7.06 -2.67
N VAL A 142 -12.50 7.60 -1.48
CA VAL A 142 -13.40 8.75 -1.36
C VAL A 142 -12.84 9.99 -2.06
N PRO A 143 -13.69 10.93 -2.51
CA PRO A 143 -13.24 12.09 -3.29
C PRO A 143 -12.16 12.93 -2.63
N GLU A 144 -12.22 13.08 -1.31
CA GLU A 144 -11.27 13.88 -0.50
C GLU A 144 -9.86 13.28 -0.53
N VAL A 145 -9.77 11.94 -0.52
CA VAL A 145 -8.49 11.21 -0.64
C VAL A 145 -7.94 11.35 -2.05
N LYS A 146 -8.77 11.16 -3.07
CA LYS A 146 -8.36 11.38 -4.48
C LYS A 146 -7.85 12.79 -4.72
N LYS A 147 -8.48 13.80 -4.13
CA LYS A 147 -8.04 15.22 -4.22
C LYS A 147 -6.68 15.44 -3.55
N THR A 148 -6.34 14.67 -2.53
CA THR A 148 -5.08 14.77 -1.80
C THR A 148 -3.94 14.01 -2.49
N ALA A 149 -4.27 12.98 -3.28
CA ALA A 149 -3.31 12.08 -3.89
C ALA A 149 -2.52 12.72 -5.05
N HIS A 150 -1.28 12.29 -5.21
CA HIS A 150 -0.46 12.57 -6.40
C HIS A 150 -0.80 11.64 -7.57
N TYR A 151 -1.35 10.46 -7.24
CA TYR A 151 -1.78 9.46 -8.20
C TYR A 151 -3.02 8.74 -7.69
N THR A 152 -3.98 8.48 -8.57
CA THR A 152 -5.13 7.60 -8.28
C THR A 152 -5.01 6.37 -9.17
N THR A 153 -5.04 5.18 -8.58
CA THR A 153 -4.95 3.93 -9.34
C THR A 153 -6.20 3.72 -10.20
N LYS A 154 -6.05 3.01 -11.30
CA LYS A 154 -7.18 2.51 -12.10
C LYS A 154 -7.80 1.29 -11.44
N ALA A 155 -6.94 0.45 -10.85
CA ALA A 155 -7.36 -0.71 -10.08
C ALA A 155 -8.06 -0.28 -8.79
N LEU A 156 -9.06 -1.07 -8.39
CA LEU A 156 -9.82 -0.83 -7.16
C LEU A 156 -9.10 -1.45 -5.96
N ALA A 157 -9.47 -1.03 -4.76
CA ALA A 157 -9.03 -1.61 -3.51
C ALA A 157 -9.27 -3.13 -3.48
N GLY A 158 -8.28 -3.91 -3.02
CA GLY A 158 -8.36 -5.36 -2.99
C GLY A 158 -8.43 -6.03 -4.39
N HIS A 159 -8.13 -5.31 -5.46
CA HIS A 159 -8.17 -5.79 -6.84
C HIS A 159 -7.00 -5.24 -7.67
N GLY A 160 -5.79 -5.27 -7.12
CA GLY A 160 -4.57 -4.90 -7.83
C GLY A 160 -4.12 -3.45 -7.66
N ALA A 161 -4.71 -2.65 -6.79
CA ALA A 161 -4.32 -1.25 -6.58
C ALA A 161 -2.90 -1.13 -6.00
N ILE A 162 -2.51 -2.03 -5.09
CA ILE A 162 -1.16 -2.08 -4.53
C ILE A 162 -0.18 -2.52 -5.61
N ARG A 163 -0.54 -3.54 -6.40
CA ARG A 163 0.28 -3.99 -7.55
C ARG A 163 0.53 -2.86 -8.53
N GLU A 164 -0.49 -2.10 -8.92
CA GLU A 164 -0.36 -0.97 -9.82
C GLU A 164 0.57 0.12 -9.26
N THR A 165 0.46 0.40 -7.95
CA THR A 165 1.33 1.35 -7.25
C THR A 165 2.80 0.90 -7.27
N ILE A 166 3.06 -0.38 -7.00
CA ILE A 166 4.41 -0.95 -7.03
C ILE A 166 4.98 -0.91 -8.44
N GLU A 167 4.18 -1.25 -9.46
CA GLU A 167 4.58 -1.14 -10.86
C GLU A 167 4.96 0.30 -11.24
N LEU A 168 4.17 1.29 -10.81
CA LEU A 168 4.48 2.70 -11.00
C LEU A 168 5.86 3.04 -10.43
N ILE A 169 6.14 2.61 -9.20
CA ILE A 169 7.43 2.87 -8.52
C ILE A 169 8.58 2.18 -9.27
N LEU A 170 8.46 0.89 -9.56
CA LEU A 170 9.54 0.10 -10.19
C LEU A 170 9.79 0.52 -11.64
N LYS A 171 8.74 0.86 -12.40
CA LYS A 171 8.85 1.43 -13.76
C LYS A 171 9.52 2.80 -13.73
N SER A 172 9.16 3.66 -12.77
CA SER A 172 9.80 4.96 -12.60
C SER A 172 11.28 4.83 -12.30
N LYS A 173 11.67 3.85 -11.48
CA LYS A 173 13.08 3.53 -11.16
C LYS A 173 13.82 2.86 -12.34
N GLY A 174 13.14 2.47 -13.42
CA GLY A 174 13.75 1.79 -14.57
C GLY A 174 14.18 0.34 -14.29
N ILE A 175 13.65 -0.30 -13.24
CA ILE A 175 14.05 -1.66 -12.83
C ILE A 175 12.93 -2.71 -13.03
N TRP A 176 11.80 -2.31 -13.61
CA TRP A 176 10.64 -3.19 -13.78
C TRP A 176 10.94 -4.45 -14.58
N GLU A 177 11.61 -4.32 -15.74
CA GLU A 177 11.94 -5.47 -16.59
C GLU A 177 12.87 -6.47 -15.87
N ALA A 178 13.88 -5.95 -15.14
CA ALA A 178 14.77 -6.80 -14.34
C ALA A 178 14.01 -7.55 -13.24
N MET A 179 12.93 -6.99 -12.68
CA MET A 179 12.09 -7.68 -11.70
C MET A 179 11.24 -8.76 -12.34
N ILE A 180 10.75 -8.56 -13.56
CA ILE A 180 10.03 -9.59 -14.34
C ILE A 180 10.97 -10.78 -14.62
N ASP A 181 12.19 -10.52 -15.04
CA ASP A 181 13.15 -11.59 -15.35
C ASP A 181 13.49 -12.42 -14.10
N LYS A 182 13.70 -11.77 -12.95
CA LYS A 182 13.90 -12.45 -11.66
C LYS A 182 12.70 -13.30 -11.22
N ALA A 183 11.49 -12.87 -11.52
CA ALA A 183 10.29 -13.63 -11.19
C ALA A 183 10.05 -14.86 -12.07
N ARG A 184 10.75 -14.95 -13.20
CA ARG A 184 10.70 -16.08 -14.14
C ARG A 184 11.78 -17.14 -13.90
N ALA A 185 12.78 -16.82 -13.10
CA ALA A 185 13.92 -17.69 -12.78
C ALA A 185 13.63 -18.58 -11.55
#